data_4111cbdb6a2c2f8228ffb05a9941e7ed
#
_entry.id   4111cbdb6a2c2f8228ffb05a9941e7ed
#
_cell.length_a   1.000
_cell.length_b   1.000
_cell.length_c   1.000
_cell.angle_alpha   90.00
_cell.angle_beta   90.00
_cell.angle_gamma   90.00
#
_symmetry.space_group_name_H-M   'P 1'
#
loop_
_entity.id
_entity.type
_entity.pdbx_description
1 polymer ?
#
loop_
_entity_poly.entity_id
_entity_poly.type
_entity_poly.pdbx_seq_one_letter_code
_entity_poly.pdbx_strand_id
1 'polypeptide(L)'
;MSISSSIKSIQDIMRKDAGVDGDAQRLGQMSWLLFLKVFDAQEEELDLEQDDYKAPIDEKYLWRNWAADAEGITGDKLLEFVNDDLFYHLKNMVVNAEKNPRGLVVKAAFSDAFNYMKNGTLLRQVINKLNEIDFTDSTERHLFGDIYEQILKDLQSAGNAGEFYTPRAITKFIVKVTDPKLGESIMDPACGTGGFLACSFDHVKENYVITSADHETLQKQIHGVEKKQLPHLLCTTNMMLHGIEVPVQIKHGNTLNKPLSSWDDEIDVIVTNPPFGGTEEDGIEKNFPSEMQTRETADLFLQLIIEVLAAPVNGKQGGRAAVVLPDGTLFGEGVKTKIKKMLTEECNLHTIVRLPNGVFNPYTGIKTNILFFTKGKPTKDVWFYEHPYPEGVKNYSKTKPMKFEEFQTELDWWGKESDGFAARVENEQAWKVSIEDVIARNFNLDIKNPHQDEVIAHDPQELLASYQQQQQEIAELRNQLKNILGDALTSSTGSEA
;
A
#
# COMPACT_ATOMS: atom_id res chain seq x y z
N MET A 1 27.98 -5.07 9.23
CA MET A 1 27.11 -6.10 8.57
C MET A 1 26.08 -5.36 7.73
N SER A 2 25.58 -5.92 6.63
CA SER A 2 24.47 -5.26 5.94
C SER A 2 23.21 -5.39 6.80
N ILE A 3 22.43 -4.35 6.91
CA ILE A 3 21.18 -4.31 7.69
C ILE A 3 20.21 -5.43 7.23
N SER A 4 20.21 -5.78 5.94
CA SER A 4 19.48 -6.92 5.41
C SER A 4 19.89 -8.27 6.06
N SER A 5 21.17 -8.42 6.45
CA SER A 5 21.64 -9.61 7.18
C SER A 5 21.20 -9.61 8.65
N SER A 6 21.11 -8.44 9.29
CA SER A 6 20.62 -8.30 10.66
C SER A 6 19.14 -8.64 10.76
N ILE A 7 18.32 -8.17 9.81
CA ILE A 7 16.88 -8.51 9.76
C ILE A 7 16.65 -10.00 9.55
N LYS A 8 17.38 -10.61 8.62
CA LYS A 8 17.29 -12.07 8.42
C LYS A 8 17.69 -12.83 9.69
N SER A 9 18.74 -12.39 10.38
CA SER A 9 19.16 -12.97 11.66
C SER A 9 18.07 -12.84 12.73
N ILE A 10 17.41 -11.66 12.83
CA ILE A 10 16.29 -11.44 13.74
C ILE A 10 15.15 -12.42 13.45
N GLN A 11 14.74 -12.55 12.20
CA GLN A 11 13.70 -13.51 11.80
C GLN A 11 14.08 -14.95 12.13
N ASP A 12 15.34 -15.33 11.95
CA ASP A 12 15.83 -16.69 12.25
C ASP A 12 15.86 -16.96 13.78
N ILE A 13 16.12 -15.92 14.62
CA ILE A 13 16.00 -16.05 16.08
C ILE A 13 14.53 -16.21 16.47
N MET A 14 13.62 -15.39 15.92
CA MET A 14 12.19 -15.46 16.22
C MET A 14 11.56 -16.82 15.85
N ARG A 15 12.00 -17.44 14.74
CA ARG A 15 11.54 -18.79 14.35
C ARG A 15 11.83 -19.88 15.35
N LYS A 16 12.77 -19.67 16.28
CA LYS A 16 13.10 -20.63 17.35
C LYS A 16 12.20 -20.48 18.56
N ASP A 17 11.42 -19.40 18.64
CA ASP A 17 10.54 -19.13 19.78
C ASP A 17 9.19 -19.82 19.60
N ALA A 18 8.74 -20.53 20.64
CA ALA A 18 7.50 -21.28 20.63
C ALA A 18 6.22 -20.42 20.57
N GLY A 19 6.33 -19.11 20.75
CA GLY A 19 5.22 -18.15 20.65
C GLY A 19 5.09 -17.49 19.29
N VAL A 20 6.00 -17.77 18.33
CA VAL A 20 6.08 -17.09 17.04
C VAL A 20 5.95 -18.11 15.90
N ASP A 21 4.70 -18.49 15.60
CA ASP A 21 4.39 -19.57 14.65
C ASP A 21 4.38 -19.15 13.18
N GLY A 22 4.20 -17.85 12.88
CA GLY A 22 4.00 -17.37 11.52
C GLY A 22 4.60 -16.01 11.22
N ASP A 23 4.56 -15.63 9.92
CA ASP A 23 5.09 -14.33 9.46
C ASP A 23 4.35 -13.15 10.07
N ALA A 24 3.03 -13.23 10.25
CA ALA A 24 2.24 -12.18 10.87
C ALA A 24 2.65 -11.91 12.33
N GLN A 25 2.95 -12.96 13.09
CA GLN A 25 3.41 -12.84 14.48
C GLN A 25 4.84 -12.28 14.54
N ARG A 26 5.74 -12.69 13.64
CA ARG A 26 7.09 -12.12 13.53
C ARG A 26 7.03 -10.63 13.26
N LEU A 27 6.13 -10.23 12.41
CA LEU A 27 5.92 -8.82 12.07
C LEU A 27 5.34 -8.03 13.22
N GLY A 28 4.28 -8.56 13.86
CA GLY A 28 3.72 -7.95 15.05
C GLY A 28 4.78 -7.79 16.15
N GLN A 29 5.66 -8.78 16.31
CA GLN A 29 6.77 -8.72 17.25
C GLN A 29 7.81 -7.66 16.87
N MET A 30 8.18 -7.59 15.59
CA MET A 30 9.16 -6.61 15.12
C MET A 30 8.60 -5.18 15.17
N SER A 31 7.32 -4.99 14.86
CA SER A 31 6.75 -3.65 14.72
C SER A 31 6.81 -2.82 16.00
N TRP A 32 6.46 -3.37 17.16
CA TRP A 32 6.53 -2.63 18.40
C TRP A 32 7.98 -2.43 18.90
N LEU A 33 8.88 -3.39 18.65
CA LEU A 33 10.31 -3.24 18.97
C LEU A 33 10.93 -2.11 18.16
N LEU A 34 10.67 -2.11 16.84
CA LEU A 34 11.14 -1.05 15.94
C LEU A 34 10.56 0.31 16.30
N PHE A 35 9.24 0.36 16.55
CA PHE A 35 8.59 1.58 16.97
C PHE A 35 9.27 2.20 18.20
N LEU A 36 9.46 1.42 19.27
CA LEU A 36 10.11 1.94 20.48
C LEU A 36 11.54 2.40 20.23
N LYS A 37 12.30 1.69 19.43
CA LYS A 37 13.67 2.07 19.13
C LYS A 37 13.74 3.34 18.29
N VAL A 38 12.91 3.46 17.26
CA VAL A 38 12.82 4.68 16.43
C VAL A 38 12.31 5.85 17.25
N PHE A 39 11.30 5.62 18.09
CA PHE A 39 10.77 6.63 18.98
C PHE A 39 11.84 7.15 19.94
N ASP A 40 12.60 6.26 20.60
CA ASP A 40 13.66 6.65 21.53
C ASP A 40 14.80 7.41 20.83
N ALA A 41 15.16 7.05 19.60
CA ALA A 41 16.15 7.80 18.83
C ALA A 41 15.70 9.24 18.55
N GLN A 42 14.41 9.44 18.23
CA GLN A 42 13.84 10.80 18.08
C GLN A 42 13.77 11.56 19.43
N GLU A 43 13.46 10.86 20.53
CA GLU A 43 13.48 11.48 21.87
C GLU A 43 14.89 11.97 22.25
N GLU A 44 15.92 11.22 21.87
CA GLU A 44 17.32 11.60 22.09
C GLU A 44 17.72 12.84 21.28
N GLU A 45 17.30 12.93 20.02
CA GLU A 45 17.48 14.12 19.18
C GLU A 45 16.81 15.35 19.81
N LEU A 46 15.54 15.22 20.24
CA LEU A 46 14.79 16.31 20.86
C LEU A 46 15.38 16.77 22.20
N ASP A 47 15.90 15.84 22.99
CA ASP A 47 16.57 16.14 24.25
C ASP A 47 17.89 16.92 24.04
N LEU A 48 18.56 16.68 22.91
CA LEU A 48 19.78 17.43 22.53
C LEU A 48 19.46 18.82 21.94
N GLU A 49 18.30 18.99 21.29
CA GLU A 49 17.92 20.21 20.60
C GLU A 49 17.17 21.22 21.49
N GLN A 50 16.51 20.76 22.53
CA GLN A 50 15.61 21.56 23.35
C GLN A 50 16.02 21.54 24.84
N ASP A 51 16.35 22.69 25.38
CA ASP A 51 16.54 22.85 26.80
C ASP A 51 15.27 22.51 27.58
N ASP A 52 15.37 21.76 28.68
CA ASP A 52 14.23 21.31 29.50
C ASP A 52 13.25 20.34 28.83
N TYR A 53 13.65 19.64 27.75
CA TYR A 53 12.84 18.61 27.13
C TYR A 53 12.43 17.51 28.12
N LYS A 54 11.22 17.00 27.99
CA LYS A 54 10.75 15.86 28.78
C LYS A 54 10.10 14.84 27.87
N ALA A 55 10.64 13.65 27.86
CA ALA A 55 10.06 12.54 27.14
C ALA A 55 8.61 12.30 27.57
N PRO A 56 7.73 11.93 26.66
CA PRO A 56 6.30 11.70 26.93
C PRO A 56 6.01 10.41 27.73
N ILE A 57 7.02 9.56 27.91
CA ILE A 57 6.96 8.31 28.70
C ILE A 57 8.02 8.36 29.80
N ASP A 58 7.84 7.58 30.85
CA ASP A 58 8.81 7.50 31.95
C ASP A 58 10.16 6.98 31.43
N GLU A 59 11.25 7.54 31.96
CA GLU A 59 12.63 7.22 31.55
C GLU A 59 12.92 5.71 31.52
N LYS A 60 12.38 4.96 32.49
CA LYS A 60 12.62 3.51 32.59
C LYS A 60 12.05 2.72 31.38
N TYR A 61 11.14 3.30 30.59
CA TYR A 61 10.55 2.68 29.40
C TYR A 61 11.18 3.14 28.09
N LEU A 62 12.05 4.16 28.12
CA LEU A 62 12.86 4.56 26.98
C LEU A 62 13.80 3.42 26.60
N TRP A 63 13.90 3.12 25.30
CA TRP A 63 14.69 1.99 24.78
C TRP A 63 16.12 1.98 25.33
N ARG A 64 16.77 3.15 25.37
CA ARG A 64 18.15 3.35 25.89
C ARG A 64 18.35 2.86 27.33
N ASN A 65 17.30 2.84 28.17
CA ASN A 65 17.42 2.53 29.60
C ASN A 65 17.21 1.05 29.96
N TRP A 66 16.52 0.25 29.08
CA TRP A 66 16.27 -1.17 29.37
C TRP A 66 16.74 -2.13 28.27
N ALA A 67 16.86 -1.63 27.04
CA ALA A 67 17.11 -2.45 25.86
C ALA A 67 18.53 -2.26 25.29
N ALA A 68 19.19 -1.12 25.47
CA ALA A 68 20.47 -0.80 24.83
C ALA A 68 21.66 -1.62 25.38
N ASP A 69 21.66 -1.96 26.67
CA ASP A 69 22.71 -2.78 27.24
C ASP A 69 22.59 -4.24 26.77
N ALA A 70 23.61 -4.75 26.09
CA ALA A 70 23.64 -6.13 25.58
C ALA A 70 23.57 -7.19 26.70
N GLU A 71 24.10 -6.89 27.88
CA GLU A 71 24.06 -7.73 29.09
C GLU A 71 22.91 -7.36 30.04
N GLY A 72 21.94 -6.56 29.56
CA GLY A 72 20.78 -6.10 30.32
C GLY A 72 19.80 -7.22 30.69
N ILE A 73 18.60 -6.85 31.10
CA ILE A 73 17.53 -7.78 31.52
C ILE A 73 17.31 -8.90 30.48
N THR A 74 17.26 -10.15 30.91
CA THR A 74 17.06 -11.33 30.05
C THR A 74 16.19 -12.41 30.74
N GLY A 75 15.80 -13.45 30.01
CA GLY A 75 14.99 -14.58 30.55
C GLY A 75 13.63 -14.13 31.04
N ASP A 76 13.12 -14.81 32.08
CA ASP A 76 11.77 -14.56 32.61
C ASP A 76 11.59 -13.12 33.12
N LYS A 77 12.63 -12.51 33.65
CA LYS A 77 12.59 -11.10 34.10
C LYS A 77 12.34 -10.13 32.95
N LEU A 78 12.89 -10.40 31.76
CA LEU A 78 12.62 -9.58 30.58
C LEU A 78 11.18 -9.73 30.12
N LEU A 79 10.63 -10.96 30.14
CA LEU A 79 9.24 -11.20 29.79
C LEU A 79 8.26 -10.54 30.77
N GLU A 80 8.52 -10.63 32.07
CA GLU A 80 7.77 -9.93 33.11
C GLU A 80 7.79 -8.41 32.88
N PHE A 81 8.97 -7.83 32.70
CA PHE A 81 9.11 -6.40 32.42
C PHE A 81 8.32 -5.99 31.18
N VAL A 82 8.45 -6.70 30.06
CA VAL A 82 7.78 -6.33 28.82
C VAL A 82 6.25 -6.50 28.93
N ASN A 83 5.76 -7.64 29.44
CA ASN A 83 4.34 -7.95 29.42
C ASN A 83 3.56 -7.21 30.51
N ASP A 84 4.10 -7.16 31.73
CA ASP A 84 3.37 -6.77 32.92
C ASP A 84 3.67 -5.32 33.36
N ASP A 85 4.81 -4.75 32.96
CA ASP A 85 5.18 -3.37 33.27
C ASP A 85 5.15 -2.47 32.03
N LEU A 86 6.01 -2.69 31.04
CA LEU A 86 6.14 -1.84 29.86
C LEU A 86 4.82 -1.71 29.08
N PHE A 87 4.25 -2.83 28.65
CA PHE A 87 3.01 -2.81 27.85
C PHE A 87 1.82 -2.30 28.64
N TYR A 88 1.72 -2.69 29.92
CA TYR A 88 0.67 -2.20 30.79
C TYR A 88 0.71 -0.67 30.93
N HIS A 89 1.92 -0.11 31.17
CA HIS A 89 2.10 1.33 31.31
C HIS A 89 1.77 2.07 30.00
N LEU A 90 2.36 1.65 28.87
CA LEU A 90 2.19 2.35 27.59
C LEU A 90 0.73 2.30 27.09
N LYS A 91 0.00 1.21 27.32
CA LYS A 91 -1.43 1.12 27.02
C LYS A 91 -2.31 2.04 27.86
N ASN A 92 -2.00 2.18 29.14
CA ASN A 92 -2.84 2.86 30.11
C ASN A 92 -2.39 4.30 30.40
N MET A 93 -1.46 4.84 29.60
CA MET A 93 -1.00 6.23 29.77
C MET A 93 -2.18 7.20 29.77
N VAL A 94 -2.17 8.14 30.74
CA VAL A 94 -3.07 9.29 30.73
C VAL A 94 -2.42 10.39 29.91
N VAL A 95 -2.92 10.63 28.71
CA VAL A 95 -2.33 11.56 27.75
C VAL A 95 -3.28 12.71 27.47
N ASN A 96 -2.76 13.93 27.51
CA ASN A 96 -3.46 15.12 27.02
C ASN A 96 -2.95 15.42 25.60
N ALA A 97 -3.84 15.37 24.60
CA ALA A 97 -3.50 15.53 23.19
C ALA A 97 -2.82 16.88 22.86
N GLU A 98 -3.18 17.95 23.58
CA GLU A 98 -2.61 19.28 23.37
C GLU A 98 -1.22 19.46 24.02
N LYS A 99 -1.03 18.81 25.18
CA LYS A 99 0.20 18.98 25.98
C LYS A 99 1.25 17.91 25.68
N ASN A 100 0.82 16.74 25.26
CA ASN A 100 1.70 15.60 25.01
C ASN A 100 1.21 14.80 23.77
N PRO A 101 1.26 15.37 22.56
CA PRO A 101 0.84 14.68 21.35
C PRO A 101 1.69 13.44 21.03
N ARG A 102 3.00 13.45 21.36
CA ARG A 102 3.89 12.29 21.18
C ARG A 102 3.48 11.11 22.08
N GLY A 103 3.06 11.37 23.30
CA GLY A 103 2.50 10.34 24.20
C GLY A 103 1.22 9.73 23.66
N LEU A 104 0.40 10.49 22.94
CA LEU A 104 -0.79 9.97 22.26
C LEU A 104 -0.41 8.95 21.17
N VAL A 105 0.65 9.24 20.42
CA VAL A 105 1.17 8.31 19.38
C VAL A 105 1.64 7.00 20.03
N VAL A 106 2.40 7.07 21.12
CA VAL A 106 2.86 5.88 21.87
C VAL A 106 1.66 5.07 22.38
N LYS A 107 0.69 5.73 23.02
CA LYS A 107 -0.52 5.06 23.51
C LYS A 107 -1.29 4.35 22.38
N ALA A 108 -1.47 5.02 21.26
CA ALA A 108 -2.13 4.43 20.09
C ALA A 108 -1.36 3.23 19.53
N ALA A 109 -0.03 3.33 19.44
CA ALA A 109 0.84 2.25 18.99
C ALA A 109 0.72 0.99 19.86
N PHE A 110 0.55 1.16 21.18
CA PHE A 110 0.48 0.06 22.13
C PHE A 110 -0.95 -0.40 22.49
N SER A 111 -2.01 0.26 22.01
CA SER A 111 -3.40 -0.08 22.39
C SER A 111 -3.72 -1.57 22.26
N ASP A 112 -3.31 -2.18 21.15
CA ASP A 112 -3.52 -3.61 20.84
C ASP A 112 -2.21 -4.35 20.51
N ALA A 113 -1.05 -3.75 20.80
CA ALA A 113 0.23 -4.43 20.64
C ALA A 113 0.35 -5.64 21.58
N PHE A 114 1.00 -6.68 21.10
CA PHE A 114 1.19 -7.92 21.83
C PHE A 114 2.61 -8.46 21.68
N ASN A 115 3.21 -8.93 22.78
CA ASN A 115 4.46 -9.64 22.74
C ASN A 115 4.20 -11.13 22.49
N TYR A 116 4.55 -11.61 21.30
CA TYR A 116 4.36 -13.00 20.90
C TYR A 116 5.44 -13.92 21.47
N MET A 117 6.66 -13.41 21.70
CA MET A 117 7.77 -14.22 22.17
C MET A 117 7.57 -14.68 23.61
N LYS A 118 7.84 -15.98 23.86
CA LYS A 118 7.71 -16.65 25.13
C LYS A 118 9.07 -17.01 25.78
N ASN A 119 10.15 -16.76 25.07
CA ASN A 119 11.50 -17.00 25.58
C ASN A 119 12.26 -15.67 25.68
N GLY A 120 12.47 -15.19 26.93
CA GLY A 120 13.12 -13.92 27.18
C GLY A 120 14.61 -13.88 26.80
N THR A 121 15.28 -15.03 26.71
CA THR A 121 16.65 -15.09 26.20
C THR A 121 16.68 -14.88 24.70
N LEU A 122 15.74 -15.46 23.93
CA LEU A 122 15.58 -15.21 22.50
C LEU A 122 15.15 -13.76 22.24
N LEU A 123 14.25 -13.23 23.06
CA LEU A 123 13.85 -11.82 22.97
C LEU A 123 15.05 -10.89 23.19
N ARG A 124 15.93 -11.14 24.15
CA ARG A 124 17.17 -10.38 24.36
C ARG A 124 18.07 -10.46 23.12
N GLN A 125 18.22 -11.64 22.51
CA GLN A 125 18.99 -11.78 21.28
C GLN A 125 18.43 -10.94 20.12
N VAL A 126 17.09 -10.87 19.98
CA VAL A 126 16.44 -10.00 19.00
C VAL A 126 16.74 -8.55 19.28
N ILE A 127 16.60 -8.09 20.53
CA ILE A 127 16.90 -6.71 20.96
C ILE A 127 18.37 -6.36 20.67
N ASN A 128 19.30 -7.25 20.99
CA ASN A 128 20.72 -7.02 20.72
C ASN A 128 21.01 -6.90 19.22
N LYS A 129 20.32 -7.67 18.37
CA LYS A 129 20.43 -7.53 16.91
C LYS A 129 19.85 -6.22 16.40
N LEU A 130 18.75 -5.74 16.99
CA LEU A 130 18.21 -4.40 16.68
C LEU A 130 19.17 -3.29 17.11
N ASN A 131 19.91 -3.47 18.20
CA ASN A 131 20.90 -2.49 18.67
C ASN A 131 22.11 -2.32 17.75
N GLU A 132 22.34 -3.26 16.82
CA GLU A 132 23.36 -3.10 15.78
C GLU A 132 22.98 -2.04 14.72
N ILE A 133 21.74 -1.54 14.70
CA ILE A 133 21.23 -0.54 13.77
C ILE A 133 21.17 0.81 14.46
N ASP A 134 21.83 1.82 13.94
CA ASP A 134 21.82 3.19 14.44
C ASP A 134 20.75 4.04 13.73
N PHE A 135 19.72 4.46 14.45
CA PHE A 135 18.64 5.30 13.91
C PHE A 135 18.89 6.80 14.07
N THR A 136 19.96 7.19 14.77
CA THR A 136 20.38 8.59 14.89
C THR A 136 21.20 9.03 13.66
N ASP A 137 21.84 8.09 12.96
CA ASP A 137 22.52 8.37 11.69
C ASP A 137 21.51 8.56 10.54
N SER A 138 21.52 9.73 9.93
CA SER A 138 20.63 10.05 8.81
C SER A 138 20.79 9.12 7.60
N THR A 139 22.02 8.63 7.35
CA THR A 139 22.33 7.70 6.26
C THR A 139 21.77 6.31 6.57
N GLU A 140 21.89 5.83 7.78
CA GLU A 140 21.32 4.56 8.22
C GLU A 140 19.80 4.65 8.31
N ARG A 141 19.22 5.79 8.65
CA ARG A 141 17.78 6.06 8.66
C ARG A 141 17.15 5.91 7.25
N HIS A 142 17.78 6.47 6.22
CA HIS A 142 17.35 6.28 4.82
C HIS A 142 17.50 4.82 4.38
N LEU A 143 18.63 4.20 4.72
CA LEU A 143 18.85 2.78 4.43
C LEU A 143 17.85 1.88 5.16
N PHE A 144 17.42 2.29 6.37
CA PHE A 144 16.39 1.57 7.11
C PHE A 144 14.99 1.73 6.49
N GLY A 145 14.67 2.88 5.91
CA GLY A 145 13.47 3.05 5.10
C GLY A 145 13.37 1.99 4.00
N ASP A 146 14.46 1.75 3.26
CA ASP A 146 14.54 0.71 2.22
C ASP A 146 14.36 -0.71 2.79
N ILE A 147 14.83 -0.96 3.99
CA ILE A 147 14.72 -2.26 4.65
C ILE A 147 13.36 -2.45 5.27
N TYR A 148 12.80 -1.41 5.85
CA TYR A 148 11.42 -1.42 6.30
C TYR A 148 10.48 -1.74 5.13
N GLU A 149 10.76 -1.17 3.95
CA GLU A 149 10.11 -1.57 2.71
C GLU A 149 10.29 -3.04 2.37
N GLN A 150 11.46 -3.60 2.59
CA GLN A 150 11.69 -5.04 2.37
C GLN A 150 10.90 -5.89 3.37
N ILE A 151 10.79 -5.47 4.63
CA ILE A 151 9.94 -6.10 5.65
C ILE A 151 8.47 -6.03 5.20
N LEU A 152 8.01 -4.89 4.71
CA LEU A 152 6.65 -4.73 4.20
C LEU A 152 6.38 -5.60 2.95
N LYS A 153 7.37 -5.76 2.06
CA LYS A 153 7.29 -6.71 0.93
C LYS A 153 7.21 -8.16 1.38
N ASP A 154 7.91 -8.51 2.45
CA ASP A 154 7.83 -9.85 3.02
C ASP A 154 6.45 -10.11 3.67
N LEU A 155 5.77 -9.07 4.17
CA LEU A 155 4.35 -9.11 4.58
C LEU A 155 3.42 -9.51 3.44
N GLN A 156 3.61 -8.97 2.25
CA GLN A 156 2.80 -9.28 1.09
C GLN A 156 2.73 -10.81 0.82
N SER A 157 3.72 -11.55 1.27
CA SER A 157 3.76 -13.02 1.16
C SER A 157 3.16 -13.77 2.35
N ALA A 158 2.73 -13.08 3.39
CA ALA A 158 2.22 -13.67 4.65
C ALA A 158 0.68 -13.83 4.66
N GLY A 159 0.08 -14.27 3.57
CA GLY A 159 -1.37 -14.51 3.47
C GLY A 159 -2.18 -13.20 3.52
N ASN A 160 -3.19 -13.14 4.39
CA ASN A 160 -4.09 -11.97 4.50
C ASN A 160 -3.39 -10.65 4.87
N ALA A 161 -2.14 -10.68 5.31
CA ALA A 161 -1.39 -9.48 5.60
C ALA A 161 -0.89 -8.75 4.32
N GLY A 162 -0.89 -9.41 3.17
CA GLY A 162 -0.50 -8.82 1.89
C GLY A 162 -1.44 -7.72 1.37
N GLU A 163 -2.68 -7.68 1.86
CA GLU A 163 -3.68 -6.67 1.48
C GLU A 163 -3.31 -5.23 1.91
N PHE A 164 -2.37 -5.09 2.83
CA PHE A 164 -1.95 -3.79 3.37
C PHE A 164 -0.76 -3.16 2.64
N TYR A 165 -0.22 -3.81 1.63
CA TYR A 165 0.96 -3.33 0.92
C TYR A 165 0.66 -3.04 -0.55
N THR A 166 0.87 -1.79 -0.96
CA THR A 166 0.83 -1.36 -2.36
C THR A 166 2.26 -1.30 -2.93
N PRO A 167 2.53 -1.93 -4.10
CA PRO A 167 3.85 -1.89 -4.71
C PRO A 167 4.38 -0.47 -4.92
N ARG A 168 5.63 -0.21 -4.57
CA ARG A 168 6.26 1.12 -4.66
C ARG A 168 6.24 1.72 -6.06
N ALA A 169 6.30 0.91 -7.11
CA ALA A 169 6.16 1.39 -8.48
C ALA A 169 4.83 2.13 -8.68
N ILE A 170 3.73 1.58 -8.14
CA ILE A 170 2.39 2.17 -8.22
C ILE A 170 2.31 3.44 -7.37
N THR A 171 2.78 3.40 -6.11
CA THR A 171 2.71 4.57 -5.23
C THR A 171 3.53 5.73 -5.80
N LYS A 172 4.75 5.46 -6.30
CA LYS A 172 5.60 6.48 -6.94
C LYS A 172 4.97 7.06 -8.20
N PHE A 173 4.39 6.22 -9.07
CA PHE A 173 3.70 6.68 -10.27
C PHE A 173 2.52 7.60 -9.92
N ILE A 174 1.63 7.14 -9.05
CA ILE A 174 0.45 7.90 -8.63
C ILE A 174 0.85 9.25 -8.04
N VAL A 175 1.78 9.26 -7.08
CA VAL A 175 2.24 10.49 -6.43
C VAL A 175 2.91 11.43 -7.44
N LYS A 176 3.74 10.88 -8.36
CA LYS A 176 4.41 11.69 -9.38
C LYS A 176 3.43 12.44 -10.30
N VAL A 177 2.34 11.78 -10.72
CA VAL A 177 1.37 12.40 -11.65
C VAL A 177 0.28 13.22 -10.96
N THR A 178 -0.06 12.91 -9.70
CA THR A 178 -0.95 13.76 -8.89
C THR A 178 -0.25 15.01 -8.37
N ASP A 179 1.07 14.97 -8.24
CA ASP A 179 1.93 16.08 -7.86
C ASP A 179 1.40 16.85 -6.64
N PRO A 180 1.31 16.21 -5.45
CA PRO A 180 0.93 16.89 -4.23
C PRO A 180 1.95 17.98 -3.87
N LYS A 181 1.46 19.14 -3.44
CA LYS A 181 2.28 20.33 -3.20
C LYS A 181 2.31 20.72 -1.73
N LEU A 182 3.30 21.51 -1.37
CA LEU A 182 3.40 22.07 -0.03
C LEU A 182 2.15 22.93 0.29
N GLY A 183 1.58 22.69 1.47
CA GLY A 183 0.39 23.37 1.95
C GLY A 183 -0.94 22.80 1.45
N GLU A 184 -0.92 21.74 0.64
CA GLU A 184 -2.13 20.98 0.30
C GLU A 184 -2.39 19.89 1.37
N SER A 185 -3.65 19.72 1.77
CA SER A 185 -4.06 18.60 2.62
C SER A 185 -4.04 17.30 1.83
N ILE A 186 -3.17 16.35 2.23
CA ILE A 186 -2.96 15.07 1.54
C ILE A 186 -3.50 13.95 2.42
N MET A 187 -4.39 13.10 1.89
CA MET A 187 -5.01 12.03 2.67
C MET A 187 -4.97 10.68 1.97
N ASP A 188 -4.70 9.65 2.76
CA ASP A 188 -5.02 8.26 2.42
C ASP A 188 -6.02 7.70 3.45
N PRO A 189 -7.32 7.54 3.07
CA PRO A 189 -8.36 7.08 3.98
C PRO A 189 -8.31 5.57 4.31
N ALA A 190 -7.42 4.82 3.68
CA ALA A 190 -7.16 3.39 3.92
C ALA A 190 -5.65 3.11 3.81
N CYS A 191 -4.86 3.79 4.66
CA CYS A 191 -3.43 3.99 4.42
C CYS A 191 -2.57 2.72 4.57
N GLY A 192 -3.09 1.63 5.11
CA GLY A 192 -2.34 0.39 5.26
C GLY A 192 -1.03 0.64 6.02
N THR A 193 0.09 0.32 5.39
CA THR A 193 1.44 0.57 5.92
C THR A 193 2.03 1.95 5.57
N GLY A 194 1.23 2.85 5.00
CA GLY A 194 1.62 4.22 4.71
C GLY A 194 2.42 4.43 3.43
N GLY A 195 2.33 3.51 2.47
CA GLY A 195 3.11 3.58 1.23
C GLY A 195 2.88 4.85 0.41
N PHE A 196 1.62 5.27 0.25
CA PHE A 196 1.28 6.52 -0.43
C PHE A 196 1.69 7.76 0.37
N LEU A 197 1.49 7.72 1.68
CA LEU A 197 1.81 8.86 2.56
C LEU A 197 3.31 9.12 2.60
N ALA A 198 4.14 8.06 2.71
CA ALA A 198 5.58 8.16 2.66
C ALA A 198 6.07 8.71 1.30
N CYS A 199 5.56 8.18 0.19
CA CYS A 199 5.87 8.70 -1.14
C CYS A 199 5.46 10.17 -1.31
N SER A 200 4.29 10.57 -0.78
CA SER A 200 3.81 11.96 -0.85
C SER A 200 4.68 12.88 0.00
N PHE A 201 5.05 12.46 1.20
CA PHE A 201 5.96 13.21 2.07
C PHE A 201 7.31 13.46 1.39
N ASP A 202 7.95 12.41 0.87
CA ASP A 202 9.22 12.52 0.17
C ASP A 202 9.10 13.42 -1.07
N HIS A 203 8.04 13.23 -1.87
CA HIS A 203 7.79 14.04 -3.06
C HIS A 203 7.68 15.53 -2.73
N VAL A 204 6.89 15.91 -1.72
CA VAL A 204 6.75 17.30 -1.31
C VAL A 204 8.06 17.85 -0.74
N LYS A 205 8.75 17.05 0.11
CA LYS A 205 10.04 17.42 0.69
C LYS A 205 11.09 17.72 -0.37
N GLU A 206 11.22 16.86 -1.36
CA GLU A 206 12.23 16.99 -2.42
C GLU A 206 11.95 18.14 -3.39
N ASN A 207 10.68 18.42 -3.70
CA ASN A 207 10.32 19.37 -4.77
C ASN A 207 9.89 20.74 -4.26
N TYR A 208 9.42 20.88 -3.02
CA TYR A 208 8.74 22.09 -2.56
C TYR A 208 9.26 22.65 -1.23
N VAL A 209 10.00 21.90 -0.42
CA VAL A 209 10.52 22.35 0.88
C VAL A 209 11.88 23.01 0.70
N ILE A 210 11.97 24.29 1.08
CA ILE A 210 13.21 25.09 1.01
C ILE A 210 13.59 25.66 2.38
N THR A 211 12.61 25.99 3.22
CA THR A 211 12.80 26.64 4.51
C THR A 211 12.32 25.78 5.67
N SER A 212 12.72 26.14 6.90
CA SER A 212 12.20 25.48 8.12
C SER A 212 10.68 25.67 8.24
N ALA A 213 10.12 26.78 7.84
CA ALA A 213 8.67 27.02 7.83
C ALA A 213 7.94 26.09 6.85
N ASP A 214 8.56 25.80 5.70
CA ASP A 214 8.04 24.80 4.75
C ASP A 214 8.04 23.41 5.38
N HIS A 215 9.09 23.09 6.13
CA HIS A 215 9.19 21.82 6.84
C HIS A 215 8.08 21.68 7.90
N GLU A 216 7.82 22.71 8.69
CA GLU A 216 6.70 22.73 9.65
C GLU A 216 5.33 22.56 8.96
N THR A 217 5.16 23.13 7.77
CA THR A 217 3.95 22.97 6.97
C THR A 217 3.80 21.51 6.51
N LEU A 218 4.87 20.93 5.98
CA LEU A 218 4.89 19.52 5.55
C LEU A 218 4.53 18.56 6.68
N GLN A 219 5.02 18.81 7.90
CA GLN A 219 4.73 17.99 9.09
C GLN A 219 3.23 17.85 9.39
N LYS A 220 2.40 18.81 8.96
CA LYS A 220 0.97 18.90 9.32
C LYS A 220 0.03 18.48 8.20
N GLN A 221 0.50 18.37 6.96
CA GLN A 221 -0.36 18.20 5.79
C GLN A 221 -0.66 16.74 5.40
N ILE A 222 0.02 15.77 6.02
CA ILE A 222 -0.11 14.35 5.71
C ILE A 222 -1.09 13.69 6.68
N HIS A 223 -2.18 13.12 6.15
CA HIS A 223 -3.25 12.51 6.92
C HIS A 223 -3.47 11.06 6.50
N GLY A 224 -3.70 10.17 7.45
CA GLY A 224 -3.99 8.77 7.18
C GLY A 224 -4.99 8.19 8.17
N VAL A 225 -5.76 7.21 7.71
CA VAL A 225 -6.61 6.40 8.59
C VAL A 225 -6.43 4.93 8.25
N GLU A 226 -6.21 4.11 9.27
CA GLU A 226 -6.09 2.66 9.11
C GLU A 226 -6.91 1.91 10.15
N LYS A 227 -7.74 0.96 9.66
CA LYS A 227 -8.66 0.18 10.49
C LYS A 227 -7.95 -0.88 11.34
N LYS A 228 -6.88 -1.47 10.83
CA LYS A 228 -6.16 -2.58 11.47
C LYS A 228 -4.96 -2.07 12.27
N GLN A 229 -4.83 -2.58 13.50
CA GLN A 229 -3.78 -2.14 14.43
C GLN A 229 -2.36 -2.35 13.90
N LEU A 230 -2.05 -3.52 13.37
CA LEU A 230 -0.69 -3.81 12.91
C LEU A 230 -0.28 -2.92 11.72
N PRO A 231 -1.07 -2.76 10.65
CA PRO A 231 -0.75 -1.81 9.59
C PRO A 231 -0.68 -0.36 10.08
N HIS A 232 -1.57 0.07 11.00
CA HIS A 232 -1.51 1.39 11.61
C HIS A 232 -0.18 1.64 12.33
N LEU A 233 0.28 0.69 13.16
CA LEU A 233 1.56 0.77 13.85
C LEU A 233 2.74 0.84 12.85
N LEU A 234 2.66 0.03 11.79
CA LEU A 234 3.64 0.05 10.71
C LEU A 234 3.63 1.38 9.95
N CYS A 235 2.45 1.94 9.66
CA CYS A 235 2.32 3.25 9.03
C CYS A 235 2.92 4.35 9.91
N THR A 236 2.58 4.36 11.19
CA THR A 236 3.09 5.34 12.16
C THR A 236 4.62 5.31 12.22
N THR A 237 5.21 4.11 12.33
CA THR A 237 6.66 3.93 12.34
C THR A 237 7.29 4.38 11.01
N ASN A 238 6.64 4.06 9.89
CA ASN A 238 7.08 4.46 8.56
C ASN A 238 7.13 6.00 8.42
N MET A 239 6.10 6.69 8.89
CA MET A 239 6.07 8.16 8.89
C MET A 239 7.19 8.76 9.74
N MET A 240 7.45 8.19 10.91
CA MET A 240 8.57 8.62 11.76
C MET A 240 9.92 8.44 11.06
N LEU A 241 10.13 7.32 10.38
CA LEU A 241 11.36 7.04 9.60
C LEU A 241 11.56 8.01 8.44
N HIS A 242 10.49 8.47 7.79
CA HIS A 242 10.55 9.49 6.74
C HIS A 242 10.74 10.92 7.27
N GLY A 243 10.62 11.13 8.59
CA GLY A 243 10.91 12.39 9.27
C GLY A 243 9.67 13.15 9.75
N ILE A 244 8.51 12.51 9.87
CA ILE A 244 7.38 13.09 10.61
C ILE A 244 7.65 12.91 12.09
N GLU A 245 7.84 14.03 12.79
CA GLU A 245 8.20 14.04 14.21
C GLU A 245 7.07 13.53 15.10
N VAL A 246 5.84 13.92 14.79
CA VAL A 246 4.65 13.60 15.60
C VAL A 246 3.49 13.18 14.69
N PRO A 247 3.41 11.89 14.30
CA PRO A 247 2.42 11.41 13.32
C PRO A 247 1.01 11.26 13.92
N VAL A 248 0.50 12.28 14.62
CA VAL A 248 -0.87 12.27 15.21
C VAL A 248 -1.99 12.31 14.19
N GLN A 249 -1.68 12.70 12.94
CA GLN A 249 -2.61 12.70 11.83
C GLN A 249 -2.84 11.29 11.26
N ILE A 250 -2.03 10.32 11.65
CA ILE A 250 -2.22 8.91 11.30
C ILE A 250 -3.13 8.28 12.37
N LYS A 251 -4.39 8.10 12.03
CA LYS A 251 -5.43 7.67 12.98
C LYS A 251 -5.72 6.18 12.86
N HIS A 252 -5.84 5.52 14.00
CA HIS A 252 -6.37 4.16 14.07
C HIS A 252 -7.90 4.20 14.10
N GLY A 253 -8.55 3.57 13.14
CA GLY A 253 -10.01 3.51 13.05
C GLY A 253 -10.53 3.19 11.67
N ASN A 254 -11.84 2.96 11.56
CA ASN A 254 -12.51 2.78 10.28
C ASN A 254 -13.03 4.12 9.77
N THR A 255 -12.48 4.59 8.66
CA THR A 255 -12.87 5.84 7.99
C THR A 255 -14.36 5.88 7.66
N LEU A 256 -14.93 4.74 7.29
CA LEU A 256 -16.34 4.60 6.90
C LEU A 256 -17.32 4.68 8.09
N ASN A 257 -16.83 4.67 9.33
CA ASN A 257 -17.66 4.87 10.52
C ASN A 257 -18.15 6.31 10.69
N LYS A 258 -17.52 7.26 10.01
CA LYS A 258 -17.89 8.67 10.07
C LYS A 258 -18.96 8.97 9.00
N PRO A 259 -20.15 9.51 9.36
CA PRO A 259 -21.15 9.89 8.38
C PRO A 259 -20.62 10.89 7.35
N LEU A 260 -20.96 10.71 6.07
CA LEU A 260 -20.52 11.62 5.00
C LEU A 260 -20.84 13.09 5.31
N SER A 261 -22.03 13.36 5.85
CA SER A 261 -22.46 14.71 6.20
C SER A 261 -21.64 15.41 7.30
N SER A 262 -20.74 14.69 7.96
CA SER A 262 -19.87 15.21 9.04
C SER A 262 -18.44 15.47 8.58
N TRP A 263 -18.14 15.25 7.29
CA TRP A 263 -16.83 15.59 6.70
C TRP A 263 -16.87 17.03 6.21
N ASP A 264 -15.80 17.74 6.49
CA ASP A 264 -15.55 19.04 5.89
C ASP A 264 -14.84 18.82 4.55
N ASP A 265 -15.26 19.53 3.50
CA ASP A 265 -14.69 19.40 2.14
C ASP A 265 -13.36 20.15 2.05
N GLU A 266 -12.30 19.61 2.67
CA GLU A 266 -11.03 20.33 2.76
C GLU A 266 -9.82 19.52 2.27
N ILE A 267 -10.03 18.33 1.69
CA ILE A 267 -8.92 17.49 1.24
C ILE A 267 -8.53 17.87 -0.19
N ASP A 268 -7.33 18.41 -0.35
CA ASP A 268 -6.81 18.80 -1.66
C ASP A 268 -6.34 17.62 -2.50
N VAL A 269 -5.75 16.58 -1.88
CA VAL A 269 -5.20 15.41 -2.59
C VAL A 269 -5.53 14.12 -1.86
N ILE A 270 -6.14 13.19 -2.57
CA ILE A 270 -6.36 11.82 -2.07
C ILE A 270 -5.62 10.84 -2.98
N VAL A 271 -4.73 10.04 -2.39
CA VAL A 271 -4.02 8.94 -3.05
C VAL A 271 -4.19 7.69 -2.21
N THR A 272 -4.85 6.67 -2.77
CA THR A 272 -5.24 5.51 -1.96
C THR A 272 -5.43 4.24 -2.77
N ASN A 273 -5.26 3.12 -2.09
CA ASN A 273 -5.59 1.79 -2.56
C ASN A 273 -6.53 1.14 -1.53
N PRO A 274 -7.85 1.43 -1.57
CA PRO A 274 -8.78 0.85 -0.62
C PRO A 274 -8.93 -0.66 -0.82
N PRO A 275 -9.43 -1.42 0.18
CA PRO A 275 -9.64 -2.86 0.05
C PRO A 275 -10.54 -3.20 -1.16
N PHE A 276 -10.08 -4.11 -2.03
CA PHE A 276 -10.77 -4.45 -3.30
C PHE A 276 -12.04 -5.27 -3.12
N GLY A 277 -12.15 -5.98 -2.03
CA GLY A 277 -13.25 -6.86 -1.73
C GLY A 277 -13.57 -6.82 -0.25
N GLY A 278 -14.67 -7.46 0.08
CA GLY A 278 -15.16 -7.51 1.43
C GLY A 278 -16.44 -6.73 1.60
N THR A 279 -17.10 -7.08 2.67
CA THR A 279 -18.36 -6.46 3.08
C THR A 279 -18.12 -5.79 4.41
N GLU A 280 -18.46 -4.52 4.51
CA GLU A 280 -18.39 -3.79 5.79
C GLU A 280 -19.41 -4.31 6.80
N GLU A 281 -19.18 -3.98 8.06
CA GLU A 281 -20.05 -4.31 9.19
C GLU A 281 -21.45 -3.71 9.00
N ASP A 282 -22.46 -4.37 9.54
CA ASP A 282 -23.85 -3.92 9.49
C ASP A 282 -24.01 -2.53 10.12
N GLY A 283 -24.61 -1.63 9.40
CA GLY A 283 -24.90 -0.27 9.85
C GLY A 283 -23.95 0.78 9.27
N ILE A 284 -22.78 0.42 8.75
CA ILE A 284 -21.85 1.37 8.09
C ILE A 284 -22.50 1.99 6.86
N GLU A 285 -23.28 1.21 6.10
CA GLU A 285 -24.02 1.68 4.92
C GLU A 285 -24.95 2.86 5.23
N LYS A 286 -25.41 3.00 6.48
CA LYS A 286 -26.29 4.10 6.92
C LYS A 286 -25.59 5.46 7.00
N ASN A 287 -24.26 5.47 6.96
CA ASN A 287 -23.47 6.69 6.89
C ASN A 287 -23.49 7.34 5.50
N PHE A 288 -24.11 6.65 4.52
CA PHE A 288 -24.18 7.02 3.11
C PHE A 288 -25.63 7.30 2.67
N PRO A 289 -25.85 8.07 1.58
CA PRO A 289 -27.18 8.35 1.05
C PRO A 289 -27.98 7.08 0.79
N SER A 290 -29.27 7.09 1.09
CA SER A 290 -30.13 5.90 1.05
C SER A 290 -30.17 5.21 -0.32
N GLU A 291 -30.10 5.99 -1.39
CA GLU A 291 -30.09 5.52 -2.79
C GLU A 291 -28.76 4.93 -3.25
N MET A 292 -27.70 5.15 -2.49
CA MET A 292 -26.33 4.68 -2.81
C MET A 292 -25.77 3.75 -1.73
N GLN A 293 -26.61 3.28 -0.81
CA GLN A 293 -26.20 2.35 0.23
C GLN A 293 -25.76 1.02 -0.37
N THR A 294 -24.60 0.58 0.00
CA THR A 294 -24.00 -0.73 -0.31
C THR A 294 -23.15 -1.17 0.87
N ARG A 295 -22.77 -2.42 0.90
CA ARG A 295 -21.81 -2.94 1.89
C ARG A 295 -20.46 -3.27 1.27
N GLU A 296 -20.31 -3.09 -0.04
CA GLU A 296 -19.03 -3.31 -0.72
C GLU A 296 -18.04 -2.19 -0.36
N THR A 297 -16.94 -2.55 0.24
CA THR A 297 -15.94 -1.64 0.79
C THR A 297 -15.39 -0.66 -0.26
N ALA A 298 -15.01 -1.15 -1.44
CA ALA A 298 -14.46 -0.30 -2.50
C ALA A 298 -15.45 0.77 -2.98
N ASP A 299 -16.73 0.43 -3.05
CA ASP A 299 -17.79 1.35 -3.47
C ASP A 299 -18.04 2.46 -2.43
N LEU A 300 -18.01 2.10 -1.15
CA LEU A 300 -18.14 3.07 -0.06
C LEU A 300 -16.95 4.02 -0.02
N PHE A 301 -15.74 3.53 -0.22
CA PHE A 301 -14.56 4.39 -0.31
C PHE A 301 -14.61 5.33 -1.51
N LEU A 302 -15.06 4.88 -2.67
CA LEU A 302 -15.17 5.77 -3.84
C LEU A 302 -16.19 6.89 -3.59
N GLN A 303 -17.35 6.59 -3.00
CA GLN A 303 -18.32 7.61 -2.58
C GLN A 303 -17.71 8.62 -1.60
N LEU A 304 -17.05 8.12 -0.53
CA LEU A 304 -16.37 8.95 0.45
C LEU A 304 -15.37 9.89 -0.21
N ILE A 305 -14.51 9.38 -1.09
CA ILE A 305 -13.47 10.17 -1.76
C ILE A 305 -14.07 11.29 -2.59
N ILE A 306 -15.13 11.02 -3.36
CA ILE A 306 -15.82 12.04 -4.16
C ILE A 306 -16.34 13.15 -3.25
N GLU A 307 -16.95 12.81 -2.12
CA GLU A 307 -17.55 13.78 -1.20
C GLU A 307 -16.52 14.64 -0.47
N VAL A 308 -15.45 14.04 0.05
CA VAL A 308 -14.49 14.74 0.93
C VAL A 308 -13.41 15.54 0.18
N LEU A 309 -13.32 15.41 -1.13
CA LEU A 309 -12.46 16.27 -1.93
C LEU A 309 -12.92 17.72 -1.85
N ALA A 310 -11.98 18.65 -1.68
CA ALA A 310 -12.22 20.07 -1.63
C ALA A 310 -12.96 20.53 -2.88
N ALA A 311 -14.03 21.32 -2.69
CA ALA A 311 -14.73 21.97 -3.79
C ALA A 311 -13.87 23.12 -4.37
N PRO A 312 -14.00 23.47 -5.65
CA PRO A 312 -13.31 24.62 -6.22
C PRO A 312 -13.81 25.93 -5.59
N VAL A 313 -12.90 26.74 -5.06
CA VAL A 313 -13.24 28.00 -4.39
C VAL A 313 -12.35 29.12 -4.91
N ASN A 314 -12.94 30.27 -5.25
CA ASN A 314 -12.23 31.52 -5.59
C ASN A 314 -11.13 31.37 -6.66
N GLY A 315 -11.36 30.55 -7.69
CA GLY A 315 -10.41 30.30 -8.77
C GLY A 315 -9.35 29.24 -8.46
N LYS A 316 -9.33 28.70 -7.24
CA LYS A 316 -8.57 27.49 -6.90
C LYS A 316 -9.28 26.27 -7.50
N GLN A 317 -8.54 25.41 -8.16
CA GLN A 317 -9.04 24.12 -8.64
C GLN A 317 -9.54 23.27 -7.46
N GLY A 318 -10.55 22.44 -7.68
CA GLY A 318 -11.01 21.49 -6.68
C GLY A 318 -9.96 20.43 -6.35
N GLY A 319 -10.17 19.72 -5.27
CA GLY A 319 -9.32 18.62 -4.85
C GLY A 319 -9.25 17.51 -5.91
N ARG A 320 -8.14 16.79 -5.95
CA ARG A 320 -7.90 15.72 -6.92
C ARG A 320 -7.61 14.39 -6.23
N ALA A 321 -7.97 13.31 -6.89
CA ALA A 321 -7.72 11.97 -6.36
C ALA A 321 -7.12 11.03 -7.41
N ALA A 322 -6.34 10.07 -6.91
CA ALA A 322 -5.94 8.88 -7.63
C ALA A 322 -6.25 7.64 -6.78
N VAL A 323 -7.13 6.79 -7.29
CA VAL A 323 -7.68 5.67 -6.54
C VAL A 323 -7.45 4.36 -7.30
N VAL A 324 -6.86 3.38 -6.64
CA VAL A 324 -6.69 2.03 -7.20
C VAL A 324 -7.96 1.22 -6.92
N LEU A 325 -8.60 0.72 -7.97
CA LEU A 325 -9.86 -0.01 -7.87
C LEU A 325 -9.85 -1.29 -8.73
N PRO A 326 -10.58 -2.35 -8.32
CA PRO A 326 -10.70 -3.56 -9.12
C PRO A 326 -11.59 -3.36 -10.35
N ASP A 327 -11.42 -4.19 -11.37
CA ASP A 327 -12.24 -4.17 -12.60
C ASP A 327 -13.75 -4.20 -12.28
N GLY A 328 -14.16 -4.90 -11.22
CA GLY A 328 -15.54 -5.00 -10.77
C GLY A 328 -16.24 -3.65 -10.52
N THR A 329 -15.47 -2.62 -10.15
CA THR A 329 -16.00 -1.26 -10.01
C THR A 329 -16.32 -0.63 -11.36
N LEU A 330 -15.54 -0.92 -12.41
CA LEU A 330 -15.72 -0.33 -13.74
C LEU A 330 -16.97 -0.85 -14.46
N PHE A 331 -17.19 -2.18 -14.47
CA PHE A 331 -18.31 -2.80 -15.18
C PHE A 331 -19.55 -3.02 -14.31
N GLY A 332 -19.45 -2.98 -12.99
CA GLY A 332 -20.55 -3.28 -12.08
C GLY A 332 -21.77 -2.38 -12.29
N GLU A 333 -22.96 -2.93 -12.03
CA GLU A 333 -24.27 -2.28 -12.20
C GLU A 333 -24.91 -1.90 -10.85
N GLY A 334 -26.13 -1.37 -10.89
CA GLY A 334 -26.88 -1.02 -9.69
C GLY A 334 -26.32 0.19 -8.95
N VAL A 335 -25.90 0.02 -7.71
CA VAL A 335 -25.31 1.11 -6.90
C VAL A 335 -24.01 1.60 -7.55
N LYS A 336 -23.20 0.71 -8.14
CA LYS A 336 -21.96 1.08 -8.84
C LYS A 336 -22.24 2.02 -10.03
N THR A 337 -23.34 1.84 -10.75
CA THR A 337 -23.76 2.76 -11.82
C THR A 337 -24.02 4.16 -11.27
N LYS A 338 -24.71 4.26 -10.12
CA LYS A 338 -25.00 5.56 -9.50
C LYS A 338 -23.73 6.26 -9.02
N ILE A 339 -22.78 5.52 -8.44
CA ILE A 339 -21.49 6.07 -8.00
C ILE A 339 -20.68 6.56 -9.20
N LYS A 340 -20.62 5.80 -10.30
CA LYS A 340 -19.93 6.24 -11.53
C LYS A 340 -20.60 7.45 -12.18
N LYS A 341 -21.93 7.53 -12.12
CA LYS A 341 -22.66 8.71 -12.53
C LYS A 341 -22.27 9.92 -11.68
N MET A 342 -22.34 9.81 -10.35
CA MET A 342 -21.89 10.86 -9.41
C MET A 342 -20.45 11.29 -9.71
N LEU A 343 -19.52 10.33 -9.88
CA LEU A 343 -18.13 10.61 -10.21
C LEU A 343 -17.99 11.45 -11.48
N THR A 344 -18.74 11.12 -12.54
CA THR A 344 -18.62 11.83 -13.82
C THR A 344 -19.40 13.15 -13.87
N GLU A 345 -20.40 13.34 -13.02
CA GLU A 345 -21.17 14.58 -12.94
C GLU A 345 -20.49 15.63 -12.01
N GLU A 346 -19.89 15.19 -10.90
CA GLU A 346 -19.27 16.08 -9.91
C GLU A 346 -17.77 16.27 -10.12
N CYS A 347 -17.10 15.31 -10.76
CA CYS A 347 -15.68 15.33 -11.00
C CYS A 347 -15.34 15.21 -12.49
N ASN A 348 -14.20 15.74 -12.86
CA ASN A 348 -13.57 15.45 -14.13
C ASN A 348 -12.76 14.14 -14.00
N LEU A 349 -13.39 12.99 -14.32
CA LEU A 349 -12.68 11.72 -14.45
C LEU A 349 -11.89 11.75 -15.77
N HIS A 350 -10.66 12.20 -15.71
CA HIS A 350 -9.87 12.49 -16.90
C HIS A 350 -8.99 11.33 -17.37
N THR A 351 -8.66 10.36 -16.50
CA THR A 351 -7.75 9.26 -16.87
C THR A 351 -8.07 7.99 -16.09
N ILE A 352 -8.10 6.88 -16.78
CA ILE A 352 -8.10 5.52 -16.20
C ILE A 352 -6.89 4.78 -16.74
N VAL A 353 -5.95 4.44 -15.84
CA VAL A 353 -4.80 3.57 -16.18
C VAL A 353 -5.16 2.13 -15.83
N ARG A 354 -5.19 1.26 -16.83
CA ARG A 354 -5.48 -0.17 -16.66
C ARG A 354 -4.18 -0.91 -16.42
N LEU A 355 -4.06 -1.50 -15.23
CA LEU A 355 -2.87 -2.25 -14.85
C LEU A 355 -2.95 -3.71 -15.35
N PRO A 356 -1.82 -4.30 -15.77
CA PRO A 356 -1.79 -5.69 -16.20
C PRO A 356 -1.95 -6.65 -15.01
N ASN A 357 -2.21 -7.92 -15.30
CA ASN A 357 -2.37 -8.94 -14.27
C ASN A 357 -1.11 -9.11 -13.42
N GLY A 358 -1.31 -9.48 -12.16
CA GLY A 358 -0.24 -9.89 -11.27
C GLY A 358 0.54 -8.77 -10.60
N VAL A 359 0.19 -7.50 -10.81
CA VAL A 359 0.84 -6.34 -10.16
C VAL A 359 0.77 -6.45 -8.64
N PHE A 360 -0.32 -6.98 -8.10
CA PHE A 360 -0.54 -7.18 -6.67
C PHE A 360 -0.29 -8.63 -6.21
N ASN A 361 0.41 -9.45 -7.02
CA ASN A 361 0.79 -10.79 -6.59
C ASN A 361 1.81 -10.75 -5.44
N PRO A 362 1.73 -11.70 -4.47
CA PRO A 362 0.83 -12.87 -4.41
C PRO A 362 -0.53 -12.60 -3.76
N TYR A 363 -0.82 -11.34 -3.35
CA TYR A 363 -2.05 -11.01 -2.62
C TYR A 363 -3.32 -11.27 -3.46
N THR A 364 -3.38 -10.73 -4.68
CA THR A 364 -4.52 -10.93 -5.57
C THR A 364 -4.09 -10.99 -7.03
N GLY A 365 -4.79 -11.84 -7.81
CA GLY A 365 -4.70 -11.89 -9.27
C GLY A 365 -5.75 -11.03 -9.98
N ILE A 366 -6.57 -10.26 -9.22
CA ILE A 366 -7.62 -9.42 -9.80
C ILE A 366 -6.98 -8.28 -10.60
N LYS A 367 -7.49 -8.02 -11.80
CA LYS A 367 -7.12 -6.83 -12.56
C LYS A 367 -7.54 -5.57 -11.84
N THR A 368 -6.69 -4.58 -11.87
CA THR A 368 -6.90 -3.32 -11.18
C THR A 368 -6.70 -2.15 -12.13
N ASN A 369 -7.34 -1.04 -11.78
CA ASN A 369 -7.27 0.21 -12.52
C ASN A 369 -6.98 1.35 -11.57
N ILE A 370 -6.33 2.39 -12.07
CA ILE A 370 -6.11 3.64 -11.31
C ILE A 370 -7.00 4.69 -11.96
N LEU A 371 -7.93 5.24 -11.18
CA LEU A 371 -8.81 6.33 -11.59
C LEU A 371 -8.24 7.66 -11.12
N PHE A 372 -8.06 8.60 -12.05
CA PHE A 372 -7.59 9.95 -11.76
C PHE A 372 -8.70 10.95 -12.07
N PHE A 373 -9.09 11.73 -11.08
CA PHE A 373 -10.17 12.72 -11.21
C PHE A 373 -9.97 13.95 -10.34
N THR A 374 -10.61 15.04 -10.73
CA THR A 374 -10.57 16.34 -10.04
C THR A 374 -11.98 16.84 -9.81
N LYS A 375 -12.34 17.23 -8.58
CA LYS A 375 -13.67 17.69 -8.19
C LYS A 375 -13.99 19.07 -8.80
N GLY A 376 -15.28 19.28 -9.10
CA GLY A 376 -15.85 20.59 -9.43
C GLY A 376 -16.06 20.89 -10.91
N LYS A 377 -15.80 19.93 -11.79
CA LYS A 377 -16.16 20.01 -13.21
C LYS A 377 -16.66 18.65 -13.70
N PRO A 378 -17.77 18.59 -14.45
CA PRO A 378 -18.19 17.33 -15.01
C PRO A 378 -17.20 16.81 -16.04
N THR A 379 -17.11 15.50 -16.14
CA THR A 379 -16.32 14.78 -17.13
C THR A 379 -16.84 15.08 -18.54
N LYS A 380 -15.93 15.36 -19.48
CA LYS A 380 -16.25 15.50 -20.91
C LYS A 380 -15.73 14.31 -21.70
N ASP A 381 -14.49 13.96 -21.49
CA ASP A 381 -13.80 12.85 -22.11
C ASP A 381 -13.03 12.08 -21.04
N VAL A 382 -12.96 10.77 -21.17
CA VAL A 382 -12.14 9.89 -20.35
C VAL A 382 -11.02 9.33 -21.21
N TRP A 383 -9.79 9.55 -20.81
CA TRP A 383 -8.63 8.89 -21.39
C TRP A 383 -8.39 7.55 -20.70
N PHE A 384 -8.19 6.53 -21.46
CA PHE A 384 -7.74 5.23 -21.02
C PHE A 384 -6.28 5.05 -21.41
N TYR A 385 -5.50 4.44 -20.52
CA TYR A 385 -4.14 4.00 -20.81
C TYR A 385 -3.98 2.57 -20.32
N GLU A 386 -3.64 1.65 -21.22
CA GLU A 386 -3.39 0.26 -20.87
C GLU A 386 -1.89 0.04 -20.70
N HIS A 387 -1.45 -0.14 -19.45
CA HIS A 387 -0.03 -0.34 -19.14
C HIS A 387 0.46 -1.66 -19.74
N PRO A 388 1.46 -1.64 -20.64
CA PRO A 388 1.96 -2.85 -21.29
C PRO A 388 2.86 -3.65 -20.34
N TYR A 389 2.97 -4.97 -20.55
CA TYR A 389 4.08 -5.72 -19.96
C TYR A 389 5.40 -5.35 -20.65
N PRO A 390 6.50 -5.28 -19.90
CA PRO A 390 7.83 -5.17 -20.53
C PRO A 390 8.13 -6.36 -21.45
N GLU A 391 9.01 -6.16 -22.40
CA GLU A 391 9.40 -7.22 -23.33
C GLU A 391 9.88 -8.49 -22.60
N GLY A 392 9.31 -9.63 -22.96
CA GLY A 392 9.61 -10.92 -22.34
C GLY A 392 8.94 -11.18 -20.98
N VAL A 393 8.16 -10.24 -20.45
CA VAL A 393 7.38 -10.41 -19.22
C VAL A 393 5.93 -10.75 -19.58
N LYS A 394 5.44 -11.90 -19.11
CA LYS A 394 4.04 -12.33 -19.33
C LYS A 394 3.14 -12.15 -18.09
N ASN A 395 3.75 -12.02 -16.92
CA ASN A 395 3.07 -11.81 -15.66
C ASN A 395 4.06 -11.30 -14.61
N TYR A 396 3.60 -10.43 -13.70
CA TYR A 396 4.37 -10.01 -12.54
C TYR A 396 4.26 -11.05 -11.42
N SER A 397 5.29 -11.10 -10.59
CA SER A 397 5.35 -12.03 -9.45
C SER A 397 6.21 -11.41 -8.33
N LYS A 398 6.21 -12.04 -7.14
CA LYS A 398 7.08 -11.62 -6.02
C LYS A 398 8.56 -11.49 -6.43
N THR A 399 9.04 -12.40 -7.28
CA THR A 399 10.45 -12.40 -7.74
C THR A 399 10.72 -11.52 -8.95
N LYS A 400 9.68 -11.10 -9.65
CA LYS A 400 9.71 -10.17 -10.79
C LYS A 400 8.59 -9.14 -10.62
N PRO A 401 8.70 -8.23 -9.63
CA PRO A 401 7.71 -7.19 -9.42
C PRO A 401 7.81 -6.11 -10.51
N MET A 402 6.74 -5.38 -10.70
CA MET A 402 6.70 -4.16 -11.51
C MET A 402 7.70 -3.13 -10.98
N LYS A 403 8.37 -2.40 -11.87
CA LYS A 403 9.32 -1.34 -11.54
C LYS A 403 8.77 0.02 -11.95
N PHE A 404 9.22 1.07 -11.25
CA PHE A 404 8.76 2.44 -11.53
C PHE A 404 9.15 2.91 -12.93
N GLU A 405 10.32 2.51 -13.41
CA GLU A 405 10.85 2.87 -14.73
C GLU A 405 9.95 2.39 -15.89
N GLU A 406 9.09 1.38 -15.63
CA GLU A 406 8.16 0.85 -16.61
C GLU A 406 7.03 1.85 -16.93
N PHE A 407 6.78 2.83 -16.05
CA PHE A 407 5.81 3.90 -16.24
C PHE A 407 6.36 5.09 -17.06
N GLN A 408 7.57 5.00 -17.61
CA GLN A 408 8.17 6.14 -18.32
C GLN A 408 7.31 6.59 -19.53
N THR A 409 6.72 5.64 -20.25
CA THR A 409 5.85 5.94 -21.39
C THR A 409 4.57 6.67 -21.00
N GLU A 410 3.97 6.31 -19.86
CA GLU A 410 2.83 7.05 -19.28
C GLU A 410 3.22 8.45 -18.83
N LEU A 411 4.35 8.57 -18.15
CA LEU A 411 4.85 9.87 -17.67
C LEU A 411 5.09 10.83 -18.82
N ASP A 412 5.69 10.36 -19.92
CA ASP A 412 5.97 11.16 -21.12
C ASP A 412 4.66 11.57 -21.85
N TRP A 413 3.65 10.68 -21.80
CA TRP A 413 2.33 10.92 -22.40
C TRP A 413 1.41 11.78 -21.52
N TRP A 414 1.65 11.90 -20.21
CA TRP A 414 0.67 12.36 -19.22
C TRP A 414 0.04 13.72 -19.52
N GLY A 415 0.81 14.74 -19.90
CA GLY A 415 0.32 16.10 -20.14
C GLY A 415 -0.12 16.85 -18.87
N LYS A 416 -0.87 17.92 -19.05
CA LYS A 416 -1.35 18.79 -17.94
C LYS A 416 -2.87 18.95 -17.99
N GLU A 417 -3.53 18.85 -16.85
CA GLU A 417 -4.98 19.10 -16.75
C GLU A 417 -5.33 20.57 -17.02
N SER A 418 -4.44 21.51 -16.66
CA SER A 418 -4.64 22.95 -16.82
C SER A 418 -4.83 23.39 -18.29
N ASP A 419 -4.27 22.64 -19.25
CA ASP A 419 -4.46 22.86 -20.70
C ASP A 419 -5.44 21.88 -21.35
N GLY A 420 -6.21 21.12 -20.53
CA GLY A 420 -7.15 20.10 -21.00
C GLY A 420 -6.46 18.87 -21.59
N PHE A 421 -5.22 18.60 -21.17
CA PHE A 421 -4.40 17.50 -21.70
C PHE A 421 -4.15 17.59 -23.22
N ALA A 422 -3.95 18.80 -23.71
CA ALA A 422 -3.79 19.09 -25.14
C ALA A 422 -2.62 18.34 -25.82
N ALA A 423 -1.61 17.94 -25.04
CA ALA A 423 -0.46 17.19 -25.54
C ALA A 423 -0.74 15.68 -25.72
N ARG A 424 -1.86 15.17 -25.20
CA ARG A 424 -2.18 13.73 -25.29
C ARG A 424 -2.58 13.36 -26.72
N VAL A 425 -2.02 12.26 -27.20
CA VAL A 425 -2.34 11.67 -28.49
C VAL A 425 -2.73 10.20 -28.28
N GLU A 426 -3.72 9.74 -29.04
CA GLU A 426 -4.06 8.31 -29.09
C GLU A 426 -2.90 7.51 -29.70
N ASN A 427 -2.67 6.34 -29.13
CA ASN A 427 -1.63 5.41 -29.57
C ASN A 427 -2.06 3.96 -29.25
N GLU A 428 -1.19 2.99 -29.47
CA GLU A 428 -1.49 1.56 -29.21
C GLU A 428 -1.94 1.27 -27.77
N GLN A 429 -1.52 2.07 -26.78
CA GLN A 429 -1.85 1.91 -25.36
C GLN A 429 -2.90 2.90 -24.87
N ALA A 430 -3.07 4.05 -25.55
CA ALA A 430 -3.90 5.16 -25.08
C ALA A 430 -5.02 5.51 -26.06
N TRP A 431 -6.24 5.64 -25.55
CA TRP A 431 -7.42 6.06 -26.33
C TRP A 431 -8.35 6.95 -25.52
N LYS A 432 -9.18 7.73 -26.21
CA LYS A 432 -10.10 8.66 -25.60
C LYS A 432 -11.55 8.22 -25.86
N VAL A 433 -12.40 8.37 -24.87
CA VAL A 433 -13.82 8.05 -24.95
C VAL A 433 -14.65 9.24 -24.49
N SER A 434 -15.66 9.63 -25.26
CA SER A 434 -16.56 10.72 -24.90
C SER A 434 -17.47 10.34 -23.73
N ILE A 435 -17.92 11.33 -22.96
CA ILE A 435 -18.89 11.07 -21.89
C ILE A 435 -20.23 10.57 -22.44
N GLU A 436 -20.61 10.98 -23.64
CA GLU A 436 -21.81 10.52 -24.32
C GLU A 436 -21.77 9.02 -24.57
N ASP A 437 -20.62 8.47 -24.98
CA ASP A 437 -20.41 7.04 -25.16
C ASP A 437 -20.47 6.28 -23.84
N VAL A 438 -19.92 6.86 -22.77
CA VAL A 438 -19.99 6.30 -21.41
C VAL A 438 -21.45 6.26 -20.92
N ILE A 439 -22.22 7.34 -21.13
CA ILE A 439 -23.65 7.41 -20.78
C ILE A 439 -24.45 6.38 -21.57
N ALA A 440 -24.22 6.27 -22.90
CA ALA A 440 -24.87 5.30 -23.75
C ALA A 440 -24.65 3.84 -23.30
N ARG A 441 -23.53 3.58 -22.62
CA ARG A 441 -23.18 2.28 -22.00
C ARG A 441 -23.62 2.16 -20.53
N ASN A 442 -24.56 3.00 -20.07
CA ASN A 442 -25.03 3.03 -18.68
C ASN A 442 -23.88 3.19 -17.66
N PHE A 443 -22.95 4.09 -17.94
CA PHE A 443 -21.74 4.35 -17.13
C PHE A 443 -20.83 3.11 -16.95
N ASN A 444 -20.85 2.16 -17.87
CA ASN A 444 -19.89 1.08 -17.88
C ASN A 444 -18.54 1.59 -18.40
N LEU A 445 -17.55 1.65 -17.51
CA LEU A 445 -16.19 2.13 -17.77
C LEU A 445 -15.22 1.00 -18.18
N ASP A 446 -15.70 -0.25 -18.27
CA ASP A 446 -14.88 -1.34 -18.84
C ASP A 446 -14.91 -1.28 -20.36
N ILE A 447 -14.13 -0.37 -20.92
CA ILE A 447 -14.01 -0.12 -22.34
C ILE A 447 -12.71 -0.71 -22.86
N LYS A 448 -12.79 -1.63 -23.79
CA LYS A 448 -11.64 -2.30 -24.38
C LYS A 448 -10.81 -1.33 -25.23
N ASN A 449 -9.51 -1.59 -25.31
CA ASN A 449 -8.60 -0.89 -26.18
C ASN A 449 -8.97 -1.10 -27.67
N PRO A 450 -9.35 -0.06 -28.40
CA PRO A 450 -9.76 -0.18 -29.82
C PRO A 450 -8.57 -0.44 -30.76
N HIS A 451 -7.33 -0.24 -30.29
CA HIS A 451 -6.12 -0.42 -31.08
C HIS A 451 -5.49 -1.82 -30.91
N GLN A 452 -6.05 -2.65 -30.02
CA GLN A 452 -5.65 -4.06 -29.94
C GLN A 452 -6.56 -4.90 -30.81
N ASP A 453 -5.97 -5.74 -31.64
CA ASP A 453 -6.72 -6.76 -32.38
C ASP A 453 -7.55 -7.60 -31.39
N GLU A 454 -8.82 -7.77 -31.67
CA GLU A 454 -9.63 -8.71 -30.89
C GLU A 454 -8.91 -10.06 -30.92
N VAL A 455 -8.46 -10.51 -29.78
CA VAL A 455 -8.09 -11.92 -29.62
C VAL A 455 -9.35 -12.69 -29.95
N ILE A 456 -9.39 -13.25 -31.16
CA ILE A 456 -10.51 -14.07 -31.63
C ILE A 456 -10.73 -15.09 -30.52
N ALA A 457 -11.84 -14.95 -29.81
CA ALA A 457 -12.26 -15.95 -28.83
C ALA A 457 -12.48 -17.22 -29.65
N HIS A 458 -11.51 -18.11 -29.60
CA HIS A 458 -11.66 -19.41 -30.26
C HIS A 458 -12.92 -20.06 -29.71
N ASP A 459 -13.79 -20.50 -30.61
CA ASP A 459 -14.96 -21.28 -30.22
C ASP A 459 -14.46 -22.41 -29.27
N PRO A 460 -15.00 -22.55 -28.07
CA PRO A 460 -14.57 -23.59 -27.13
C PRO A 460 -14.60 -25.00 -27.78
N GLN A 461 -15.48 -25.21 -28.74
CA GLN A 461 -15.58 -26.48 -29.50
C GLN A 461 -14.40 -26.66 -30.47
N GLU A 462 -13.99 -25.58 -31.18
CA GLU A 462 -12.82 -25.61 -32.06
C GLU A 462 -11.52 -25.78 -31.25
N LEU A 463 -11.41 -25.10 -30.09
CA LEU A 463 -10.26 -25.23 -29.20
C LEU A 463 -10.16 -26.65 -28.63
N LEU A 464 -11.30 -27.26 -28.26
CA LEU A 464 -11.37 -28.63 -27.78
C LEU A 464 -11.00 -29.64 -28.90
N ALA A 465 -11.45 -29.41 -30.13
CA ALA A 465 -11.11 -30.25 -31.27
C ALA A 465 -9.61 -30.17 -31.59
N SER A 466 -9.03 -28.96 -31.60
CA SER A 466 -7.62 -28.76 -31.80
C SER A 466 -6.77 -29.43 -30.68
N TYR A 467 -7.20 -29.32 -29.42
CA TYR A 467 -6.57 -30.00 -28.29
C TYR A 467 -6.60 -31.53 -28.44
N GLN A 468 -7.74 -32.09 -28.85
CA GLN A 468 -7.87 -33.54 -29.07
C GLN A 468 -6.96 -34.02 -30.21
N GLN A 469 -6.86 -33.24 -31.28
CA GLN A 469 -5.96 -33.56 -32.41
C GLN A 469 -4.47 -33.53 -31.96
N GLN A 470 -4.06 -32.52 -31.23
CA GLN A 470 -2.70 -32.44 -30.69
C GLN A 470 -2.38 -33.59 -29.73
N GLN A 471 -3.34 -34.04 -28.91
CA GLN A 471 -3.16 -35.19 -28.05
C GLN A 471 -2.97 -36.50 -28.83
N GLN A 472 -3.66 -36.66 -29.96
CA GLN A 472 -3.49 -37.81 -30.86
C GLN A 472 -2.10 -37.80 -31.52
N GLU A 473 -1.64 -36.66 -32.04
CA GLU A 473 -0.31 -36.50 -32.62
C GLU A 473 0.80 -36.80 -31.58
N ILE A 474 0.64 -36.33 -30.35
CA ILE A 474 1.58 -36.63 -29.25
C ILE A 474 1.61 -38.14 -28.95
N ALA A 475 0.45 -38.80 -28.96
CA ALA A 475 0.37 -40.24 -28.71
C ALA A 475 1.04 -41.04 -29.84
N GLU A 476 0.84 -40.63 -31.10
CA GLU A 476 1.52 -41.25 -32.26
C GLU A 476 3.04 -41.07 -32.22
N LEU A 477 3.51 -39.86 -31.96
CA LEU A 477 4.94 -39.57 -31.80
C LEU A 477 5.59 -40.37 -30.65
N ARG A 478 4.90 -40.49 -29.54
CA ARG A 478 5.35 -41.34 -28.43
C ARG A 478 5.46 -42.82 -28.80
N ASN A 479 4.50 -43.33 -29.58
CA ASN A 479 4.53 -44.71 -30.06
C ASN A 479 5.65 -44.93 -31.06
N GLN A 480 5.88 -44.02 -32.00
CA GLN A 480 7.01 -44.06 -32.92
C GLN A 480 8.36 -44.07 -32.17
N LEU A 481 8.52 -43.19 -31.17
CA LEU A 481 9.73 -43.13 -30.35
C LEU A 481 9.95 -44.45 -29.58
N LYS A 482 8.87 -45.02 -29.05
CA LYS A 482 8.89 -46.31 -28.32
C LYS A 482 9.33 -47.45 -29.24
N ASN A 483 8.84 -47.48 -30.49
CA ASN A 483 9.21 -48.48 -31.49
C ASN A 483 10.71 -48.35 -31.90
N ILE A 484 11.16 -47.12 -32.18
CA ILE A 484 12.56 -46.83 -32.51
C ILE A 484 13.50 -47.26 -31.38
N LEU A 485 13.14 -46.94 -30.13
CA LEU A 485 13.89 -47.37 -28.94
C LEU A 485 13.88 -48.88 -28.77
N GLY A 486 12.74 -49.53 -29.02
CA GLY A 486 12.59 -50.98 -29.00
C GLY A 486 13.50 -51.67 -30.04
N ASP A 487 13.51 -51.15 -31.28
CA ASP A 487 14.34 -51.65 -32.37
C ASP A 487 15.85 -51.43 -32.12
N ALA A 488 16.21 -50.29 -31.53
CA ALA A 488 17.59 -49.98 -31.15
C ALA A 488 18.09 -50.91 -30.01
N LEU A 489 17.25 -51.23 -29.04
CA LEU A 489 17.60 -52.17 -27.97
C LEU A 489 17.73 -53.63 -28.48
N THR A 490 16.87 -54.03 -29.40
CA THR A 490 16.94 -55.38 -29.98
C THR A 490 18.12 -55.52 -30.91
N SER A 491 18.54 -54.49 -31.63
CA SER A 491 19.74 -54.51 -32.49
C SER A 491 21.05 -54.47 -31.68
N SER A 492 21.05 -53.91 -30.47
CA SER A 492 22.25 -53.90 -29.58
C SER A 492 22.47 -55.23 -28.86
N THR A 493 21.45 -56.08 -28.72
CA THR A 493 21.57 -57.40 -28.08
C THR A 493 21.94 -58.51 -29.10
N GLY A 494 21.99 -58.22 -30.40
CA GLY A 494 22.34 -59.18 -31.48
C GLY A 494 23.81 -59.16 -31.94
N SER A 495 24.70 -58.38 -31.33
CA SER A 495 26.14 -58.26 -31.71
C SER A 495 27.10 -58.89 -30.69
N GLU A 496 26.62 -59.70 -29.75
CA GLU A 496 27.41 -60.58 -28.87
C GLU A 496 26.92 -62.04 -29.03
N ALA A 497 27.31 -62.69 -30.14
CA ALA A 497 27.29 -64.12 -30.26
C ALA A 497 28.43 -64.57 -31.20
#